data_19132c2b8e9890b0f80fbbe1b7e53e02
#
_entry.id   19132c2b8e9890b0f80fbbe1b7e53e02
#
_cell.length_a   1.000
_cell.length_b   1.000
_cell.length_c   1.000
_cell.angle_alpha   90.00
_cell.angle_beta   90.00
_cell.angle_gamma   90.00
#
_symmetry.space_group_name_H-M   'P 1'
#
loop_
_entity.id
_entity.type
_entity.pdbx_description
1 polymer ?
#
loop_
_entity_poly.entity_id
_entity_poly.type
_entity_poly.pdbx_seq_one_letter_code
_entity_poly.pdbx_strand_id
1 'polypeptide(L)'
;FFLLAVVLWLAQGCAPATQIYSEPEPGVNLYKYSTFKWLDNPTVARGNSGPEWLNKATEDDIRGAVEQQLRRYGINLCEDNPDLMLHYHVVIKNEVFYIRDWWCDEESWRKYGHCNRVKPVQYREGTLIIDMIDAKTGDQVWRGVATGALENMTPEEAEVRIYRAVRMIFEKFPQTTIPGA
;
A
#
# COMPACT_ATOMS: atom_id res chain seq x y z
N PHE A 1 -5.69 -2.02 -41.48
CA PHE A 1 -5.61 -2.89 -40.30
C PHE A 1 -4.39 -2.62 -39.43
N PHE A 2 -3.24 -2.25 -40.04
CA PHE A 2 -1.98 -1.98 -39.29
C PHE A 2 -2.00 -0.67 -38.49
N LEU A 3 -2.75 0.34 -38.90
CA LEU A 3 -2.85 1.64 -38.23
C LEU A 3 -3.70 1.59 -36.96
N LEU A 4 -4.68 0.66 -36.86
CA LEU A 4 -5.52 0.48 -35.66
C LEU A 4 -4.78 -0.21 -34.50
N ALA A 5 -3.76 -1.04 -34.80
CA ALA A 5 -2.97 -1.75 -33.80
C ALA A 5 -1.98 -0.85 -33.04
N VAL A 6 -1.52 0.26 -33.67
CA VAL A 6 -0.54 1.19 -33.08
C VAL A 6 -1.19 2.13 -32.06
N VAL A 7 -2.47 2.44 -32.19
CA VAL A 7 -3.17 3.37 -31.28
C VAL A 7 -3.48 2.71 -29.91
N LEU A 8 -3.56 1.38 -29.83
CA LEU A 8 -3.86 0.68 -28.57
C LEU A 8 -2.66 0.59 -27.61
N TRP A 9 -1.44 0.92 -28.05
CA TRP A 9 -0.21 0.81 -27.25
C TRP A 9 0.14 2.07 -26.46
N LEU A 10 -0.56 3.19 -26.66
CA LEU A 10 -0.23 4.47 -26.03
C LEU A 10 -1.03 4.81 -24.78
N ALA A 11 -1.93 3.92 -24.33
CA ALA A 11 -2.70 4.12 -23.10
C ALA A 11 -2.03 3.47 -21.87
N GLN A 12 -0.72 3.63 -21.70
CA GLN A 12 -0.02 3.36 -20.44
C GLN A 12 -0.21 4.58 -19.54
N GLY A 13 -1.40 4.69 -18.94
CA GLY A 13 -1.65 5.69 -17.92
C GLY A 13 -0.63 5.54 -16.79
N CYS A 14 0.07 6.62 -16.46
CA CYS A 14 0.91 6.70 -15.27
C CYS A 14 0.03 6.47 -14.03
N ALA A 15 -0.04 5.23 -13.55
CA ALA A 15 -0.58 4.96 -12.23
C ALA A 15 0.34 5.63 -11.20
N PRO A 16 -0.20 6.31 -10.17
CA PRO A 16 0.62 6.90 -9.12
C PRO A 16 1.53 5.82 -8.52
N ALA A 17 2.83 6.13 -8.41
CA ALA A 17 3.83 5.19 -7.93
C ALA A 17 3.51 4.81 -6.48
N THR A 18 3.18 3.54 -6.25
CA THR A 18 3.06 2.97 -4.92
C THR A 18 4.42 2.44 -4.49
N GLN A 19 4.95 2.93 -3.37
CA GLN A 19 6.19 2.39 -2.82
C GLN A 19 5.86 1.17 -1.97
N ILE A 20 6.52 0.06 -2.23
CA ILE A 20 6.32 -1.21 -1.52
C ILE A 20 7.61 -1.64 -0.86
N TYR A 21 7.50 -1.90 0.43
CA TYR A 21 8.52 -2.51 1.25
C TYR A 21 7.95 -3.79 1.87
N SER A 22 8.73 -4.85 1.93
CA SER A 22 8.34 -6.11 2.56
C SER A 22 9.62 -6.85 2.95
N GLU A 23 9.79 -7.10 4.24
CA GLU A 23 11.00 -7.68 4.77
C GLU A 23 10.69 -8.63 5.94
N PRO A 24 11.18 -9.87 5.89
CA PRO A 24 11.24 -10.73 7.07
C PRO A 24 12.34 -10.29 8.02
N GLU A 25 12.16 -10.52 9.29
CA GLU A 25 13.25 -10.33 10.26
C GLU A 25 14.42 -11.30 9.95
N PRO A 26 15.67 -10.84 10.09
CA PRO A 26 16.84 -11.67 9.80
C PRO A 26 16.84 -12.99 10.59
N GLY A 27 17.02 -14.10 9.87
CA GLY A 27 17.10 -15.44 10.46
C GLY A 27 15.75 -16.08 10.78
N VAL A 28 14.62 -15.41 10.51
CA VAL A 28 13.31 -15.99 10.72
C VAL A 28 12.92 -16.90 9.57
N ASN A 29 12.48 -18.10 9.90
CA ASN A 29 11.85 -19.02 8.95
C ASN A 29 10.34 -18.85 8.98
N LEU A 30 9.78 -18.12 8.01
CA LEU A 30 8.34 -17.88 7.92
C LEU A 30 7.52 -19.14 7.57
N TYR A 31 8.14 -20.18 7.01
CA TYR A 31 7.46 -21.42 6.61
C TYR A 31 7.04 -22.33 7.76
N LYS A 32 7.48 -22.05 8.98
CA LYS A 32 7.05 -22.78 10.17
C LYS A 32 5.64 -22.43 10.63
N TYR A 33 5.08 -21.31 10.12
CA TYR A 33 3.78 -20.79 10.52
C TYR A 33 2.69 -21.27 9.56
N SER A 34 1.59 -21.75 10.10
CA SER A 34 0.43 -22.26 9.35
C SER A 34 -0.88 -21.61 9.75
N THR A 35 -0.91 -20.92 10.89
CA THR A 35 -2.12 -20.31 11.43
C THR A 35 -1.86 -18.88 11.91
N PHE A 36 -2.92 -18.06 11.89
CA PHE A 36 -2.86 -16.71 12.41
C PHE A 36 -4.19 -16.29 13.06
N LYS A 37 -4.11 -15.25 13.88
CA LYS A 37 -5.24 -14.52 14.45
C LYS A 37 -5.01 -13.02 14.32
N TRP A 38 -6.09 -12.26 14.13
CA TRP A 38 -6.03 -10.81 14.21
C TRP A 38 -5.94 -10.31 15.65
N LEU A 39 -5.10 -9.29 15.88
CA LEU A 39 -5.16 -8.49 17.10
C LEU A 39 -6.39 -7.56 17.05
N ASP A 40 -7.05 -7.37 18.20
CA ASP A 40 -8.36 -6.69 18.28
C ASP A 40 -8.33 -5.17 18.07
N ASN A 41 -7.16 -4.54 18.01
CA ASN A 41 -7.05 -3.09 17.87
C ASN A 41 -6.18 -2.69 16.67
N PRO A 42 -6.75 -2.59 15.45
CA PRO A 42 -6.02 -1.96 14.36
C PRO A 42 -5.75 -0.49 14.70
N THR A 43 -4.52 -0.05 14.53
CA THR A 43 -4.19 1.36 14.74
C THR A 43 -4.45 2.13 13.46
N VAL A 44 -5.54 2.88 13.43
CA VAL A 44 -5.80 3.85 12.38
C VAL A 44 -5.39 5.23 12.91
N ALA A 45 -4.17 5.66 12.58
CA ALA A 45 -3.70 7.01 12.88
C ALA A 45 -4.37 7.98 11.91
N ARG A 46 -5.53 8.48 12.29
CA ARG A 46 -6.21 9.57 11.59
C ARG A 46 -5.57 10.88 12.04
N GLY A 47 -4.87 11.59 11.13
CA GLY A 47 -4.75 13.04 11.29
C GLY A 47 -6.17 13.63 11.42
N ASN A 48 -6.31 14.87 11.90
CA ASN A 48 -7.60 15.52 12.26
C ASN A 48 -8.71 15.48 11.18
N SER A 49 -8.49 14.84 10.03
CA SER A 49 -9.43 14.71 8.91
C SER A 49 -9.10 13.48 8.07
N GLY A 50 -9.26 12.28 8.61
CA GLY A 50 -9.21 11.07 7.78
C GLY A 50 -10.28 11.14 6.67
N PRO A 51 -10.02 10.59 5.47
CA PRO A 51 -11.02 10.57 4.41
C PRO A 51 -12.25 9.77 4.87
N GLU A 52 -13.42 10.19 4.39
CA GLU A 52 -14.71 9.60 4.77
C GLU A 52 -14.82 8.10 4.43
N TRP A 53 -14.11 7.66 3.36
CA TRP A 53 -14.07 6.26 2.95
C TRP A 53 -13.26 5.35 3.90
N LEU A 54 -12.42 5.91 4.79
CA LEU A 54 -11.70 5.14 5.80
C LEU A 54 -12.63 4.84 6.99
N ASN A 55 -13.45 3.86 6.83
CA ASN A 55 -14.47 3.40 7.77
C ASN A 55 -14.33 1.90 8.05
N LYS A 56 -15.33 1.33 8.73
CA LYS A 56 -15.32 -0.10 9.04
C LYS A 56 -15.31 -1.00 7.79
N ALA A 57 -15.97 -0.62 6.69
CA ALA A 57 -15.94 -1.40 5.45
C ALA A 57 -14.51 -1.49 4.91
N THR A 58 -13.78 -0.37 4.91
CA THR A 58 -12.35 -0.35 4.54
C THR A 58 -11.49 -1.26 5.43
N GLU A 59 -11.78 -1.33 6.73
CA GLU A 59 -11.10 -2.25 7.65
C GLU A 59 -11.38 -3.72 7.28
N ASP A 60 -12.62 -4.03 6.97
CA ASP A 60 -13.03 -5.37 6.53
C ASP A 60 -12.37 -5.75 5.18
N ASP A 61 -12.23 -4.78 4.26
CA ASP A 61 -11.51 -4.95 2.98
C ASP A 61 -10.03 -5.25 3.19
N ILE A 62 -9.36 -4.51 4.10
CA ILE A 62 -7.94 -4.75 4.43
C ILE A 62 -7.77 -6.17 4.98
N ARG A 63 -8.58 -6.56 5.96
CA ARG A 63 -8.54 -7.89 6.55
C ARG A 63 -8.80 -8.97 5.50
N GLY A 64 -9.86 -8.83 4.71
CA GLY A 64 -10.22 -9.77 3.63
C GLY A 64 -9.11 -9.94 2.59
N ALA A 65 -8.48 -8.83 2.17
CA ALA A 65 -7.38 -8.86 1.22
C ALA A 65 -6.15 -9.60 1.79
N VAL A 66 -5.78 -9.31 3.04
CA VAL A 66 -4.65 -9.99 3.72
C VAL A 66 -4.92 -11.47 3.90
N GLU A 67 -6.11 -11.84 4.38
CA GLU A 67 -6.51 -13.25 4.55
C GLU A 67 -6.47 -14.01 3.24
N GLN A 68 -6.92 -13.37 2.14
CA GLN A 68 -6.84 -13.97 0.81
C GLN A 68 -5.39 -14.27 0.40
N GLN A 69 -4.45 -13.37 0.69
CA GLN A 69 -3.04 -13.61 0.38
C GLN A 69 -2.45 -14.71 1.26
N LEU A 70 -2.68 -14.66 2.58
CA LEU A 70 -2.16 -15.66 3.53
C LEU A 70 -2.62 -17.08 3.21
N ARG A 71 -3.89 -17.23 2.80
CA ARG A 71 -4.41 -18.55 2.35
C ARG A 71 -3.60 -19.13 1.17
N ARG A 72 -3.08 -18.28 0.27
CA ARG A 72 -2.23 -18.73 -0.86
C ARG A 72 -0.89 -19.29 -0.37
N TYR A 73 -0.42 -18.86 0.79
CA TYR A 73 0.80 -19.35 1.44
C TYR A 73 0.52 -20.47 2.44
N GLY A 74 -0.74 -20.97 2.52
CA GLY A 74 -1.13 -22.04 3.45
C GLY A 74 -1.30 -21.59 4.90
N ILE A 75 -1.31 -20.27 5.16
CA ILE A 75 -1.51 -19.69 6.49
C ILE A 75 -2.99 -19.34 6.66
N ASN A 76 -3.66 -20.00 7.59
CA ASN A 76 -5.11 -19.93 7.76
C ASN A 76 -5.51 -19.25 9.08
N LEU A 77 -6.69 -18.61 9.08
CA LEU A 77 -7.26 -18.03 10.30
C LEU A 77 -7.55 -19.12 11.33
N CYS A 78 -7.12 -18.91 12.59
CA CYS A 78 -7.34 -19.80 13.71
C CYS A 78 -7.41 -18.98 14.99
N GLU A 79 -8.58 -18.97 15.64
CA GLU A 79 -8.79 -18.19 16.86
C GLU A 79 -8.12 -18.81 18.09
N ASP A 80 -7.99 -20.14 18.09
CA ASP A 80 -7.44 -20.89 19.22
C ASP A 80 -5.97 -21.26 18.95
N ASN A 81 -5.07 -20.76 19.81
CA ASN A 81 -3.64 -21.06 19.78
C ASN A 81 -2.98 -20.85 18.40
N PRO A 82 -3.07 -19.66 17.80
CA PRO A 82 -2.48 -19.35 16.50
C PRO A 82 -0.94 -19.34 16.58
N ASP A 83 -0.29 -19.56 15.42
CA ASP A 83 1.17 -19.41 15.31
C ASP A 83 1.58 -17.94 15.24
N LEU A 84 0.75 -17.11 14.56
CA LEU A 84 0.99 -15.69 14.33
C LEU A 84 -0.14 -14.83 14.88
N MET A 85 0.23 -13.67 15.36
CA MET A 85 -0.67 -12.55 15.61
C MET A 85 -0.49 -11.51 14.50
N LEU A 86 -1.57 -11.11 13.86
CA LEU A 86 -1.55 -10.10 12.81
C LEU A 86 -2.04 -8.76 13.32
N HIS A 87 -1.34 -7.72 12.92
CA HIS A 87 -1.72 -6.34 13.17
C HIS A 87 -1.56 -5.52 11.91
N TYR A 88 -2.40 -4.50 11.70
CA TYR A 88 -2.18 -3.52 10.65
C TYR A 88 -2.33 -2.10 11.16
N HIS A 89 -1.63 -1.17 10.50
CA HIS A 89 -1.72 0.25 10.74
C HIS A 89 -2.06 0.97 9.44
N VAL A 90 -2.93 1.96 9.51
CA VAL A 90 -3.15 2.92 8.44
C VAL A 90 -2.74 4.29 8.92
N VAL A 91 -1.78 4.89 8.24
CA VAL A 91 -1.28 6.24 8.54
C VAL A 91 -1.60 7.14 7.36
N ILE A 92 -2.24 8.28 7.62
CA ILE A 92 -2.54 9.28 6.60
C ILE A 92 -1.85 10.58 6.95
N LYS A 93 -1.08 11.12 6.00
CA LYS A 93 -0.35 12.38 6.12
C LYS A 93 -0.74 13.33 5.01
N ASN A 94 -0.75 14.63 5.33
CA ASN A 94 -0.80 15.67 4.32
C ASN A 94 0.64 16.04 3.95
N GLU A 95 0.96 15.92 2.67
CA GLU A 95 2.27 16.20 2.12
C GLU A 95 2.20 17.35 1.12
N VAL A 96 3.32 18.01 0.89
CA VAL A 96 3.45 19.11 -0.06
C VAL A 96 4.63 18.84 -0.96
N PHE A 97 4.41 18.83 -2.26
CA PHE A 97 5.51 18.84 -3.23
C PHE A 97 5.45 20.12 -4.07
N TYR A 98 6.60 20.49 -4.58
CA TYR A 98 6.75 21.73 -5.35
C TYR A 98 6.94 21.41 -6.82
N ILE A 99 5.98 21.85 -7.66
CA ILE A 99 6.08 21.71 -9.12
C ILE A 99 6.68 22.98 -9.67
N ARG A 100 7.70 22.84 -10.50
CA ARG A 100 8.20 23.94 -11.31
C ARG A 100 7.34 24.04 -12.57
N ASP A 101 6.65 25.16 -12.71
CA ASP A 101 5.82 25.44 -13.87
C ASP A 101 6.70 25.82 -15.04
N TRP A 102 6.64 25.06 -16.12
CA TRP A 102 7.38 25.34 -17.36
C TRP A 102 6.69 26.35 -18.25
N TRP A 103 5.42 26.66 -17.97
CA TRP A 103 4.64 27.67 -18.67
C TRP A 103 4.78 29.02 -18.00
N CYS A 104 5.33 29.98 -18.75
CA CYS A 104 5.30 31.39 -18.38
C CYS A 104 4.16 32.09 -19.08
N ASP A 105 3.51 33.01 -18.37
CA ASP A 105 2.83 34.08 -19.06
C ASP A 105 3.86 34.97 -19.77
N GLU A 106 3.42 35.61 -20.83
CA GLU A 106 4.28 36.47 -21.67
C GLU A 106 4.94 37.60 -20.87
N GLU A 107 4.27 38.09 -19.83
CA GLU A 107 4.76 39.13 -18.93
C GLU A 107 5.93 38.66 -18.08
N SER A 108 5.85 37.47 -17.50
CA SER A 108 6.93 36.85 -16.70
C SER A 108 8.17 36.54 -17.56
N TRP A 109 7.97 36.06 -18.79
CA TRP A 109 9.06 35.85 -19.74
C TRP A 109 9.75 37.14 -20.12
N ARG A 110 8.97 38.18 -20.43
CA ARG A 110 9.50 39.48 -20.79
C ARG A 110 10.27 40.18 -19.71
N LYS A 111 9.83 39.98 -18.44
CA LYS A 111 10.40 40.65 -17.27
C LYS A 111 11.63 39.95 -16.68
N TYR A 112 11.67 38.63 -16.71
CA TYR A 112 12.68 37.86 -16.01
C TYR A 112 13.52 36.94 -16.92
N GLY A 113 13.17 36.76 -18.17
CA GLY A 113 13.90 35.92 -19.13
C GLY A 113 13.89 34.42 -18.80
N HIS A 114 13.15 34.01 -17.76
CA HIS A 114 13.00 32.60 -17.36
C HIS A 114 11.73 32.40 -16.55
N CYS A 115 11.20 31.20 -16.62
CA CYS A 115 10.07 30.75 -15.81
C CYS A 115 10.58 30.12 -14.52
N ASN A 116 10.32 30.76 -13.42
CA ASN A 116 10.75 30.27 -12.11
C ASN A 116 9.57 30.21 -11.12
N ARG A 117 8.38 29.86 -11.63
CA ARG A 117 7.21 29.69 -10.80
C ARG A 117 7.24 28.30 -10.18
N VAL A 118 7.42 28.26 -8.88
CA VAL A 118 7.28 27.05 -8.09
C VAL A 118 5.93 27.12 -7.38
N LYS A 119 5.06 26.14 -7.64
CA LYS A 119 3.75 26.04 -7.00
C LYS A 119 3.74 24.89 -6.00
N PRO A 120 3.31 25.13 -4.75
CA PRO A 120 3.05 24.03 -3.83
C PRO A 120 1.80 23.26 -4.28
N VAL A 121 1.91 21.96 -4.34
CA VAL A 121 0.79 21.04 -4.54
C VAL A 121 0.64 20.21 -3.29
N GLN A 122 -0.49 20.35 -2.63
CA GLN A 122 -0.84 19.54 -1.46
C GLN A 122 -1.47 18.24 -1.94
N TYR A 123 -1.05 17.13 -1.35
CA TYR A 123 -1.65 15.82 -1.55
C TYR A 123 -1.71 15.07 -0.23
N ARG A 124 -2.56 14.06 -0.16
CA ARG A 124 -2.59 13.13 0.95
C ARG A 124 -1.83 11.87 0.59
N GLU A 125 -1.02 11.41 1.51
CA GLU A 125 -0.31 10.14 1.42
C GLU A 125 -0.86 9.17 2.44
N GLY A 126 -1.16 7.94 2.00
CA GLY A 126 -1.57 6.85 2.84
C GLY A 126 -0.48 5.78 2.90
N THR A 127 -0.23 5.28 4.10
CA THR A 127 0.65 4.15 4.34
C THR A 127 -0.13 3.05 5.03
N LEU A 128 -0.19 1.88 4.40
CA LEU A 128 -0.66 0.64 5.01
C LEU A 128 0.55 -0.16 5.48
N ILE A 129 0.57 -0.52 6.74
CA ILE A 129 1.58 -1.39 7.34
C ILE A 129 0.89 -2.66 7.82
N ILE A 130 1.47 -3.82 7.54
CA ILE A 130 0.99 -5.12 8.01
C ILE A 130 2.14 -5.78 8.76
N ASP A 131 1.89 -6.14 10.02
CA ASP A 131 2.85 -6.80 10.89
C ASP A 131 2.41 -8.23 11.20
N MET A 132 3.36 -9.16 11.14
CA MET A 132 3.23 -10.51 11.65
C MET A 132 4.12 -10.68 12.88
N ILE A 133 3.54 -11.17 13.95
CA ILE A 133 4.17 -11.32 15.25
C ILE A 133 4.08 -12.79 15.63
N ASP A 134 5.19 -13.41 16.03
CA ASP A 134 5.19 -14.77 16.56
C ASP A 134 4.37 -14.82 17.84
N ALA A 135 3.31 -15.61 17.86
CA ALA A 135 2.37 -15.64 18.99
C ALA A 135 2.99 -16.20 20.29
N LYS A 136 4.11 -16.94 20.21
CA LYS A 136 4.79 -17.53 21.36
C LYS A 136 5.83 -16.61 21.97
N THR A 137 6.59 -15.89 21.12
CA THR A 137 7.69 -15.03 21.58
C THR A 137 7.29 -13.57 21.70
N GLY A 138 6.28 -13.14 20.96
CA GLY A 138 5.89 -11.73 20.86
C GLY A 138 6.79 -10.92 19.93
N ASP A 139 7.74 -11.56 19.23
CA ASP A 139 8.64 -10.88 18.32
C ASP A 139 7.96 -10.62 16.96
N GLN A 140 8.22 -9.45 16.37
CA GLN A 140 7.85 -9.20 15.00
C GLN A 140 8.69 -10.10 14.08
N VAL A 141 8.06 -10.84 13.19
CA VAL A 141 8.73 -11.79 12.28
C VAL A 141 8.70 -11.34 10.82
N TRP A 142 7.78 -10.45 10.49
CA TRP A 142 7.67 -9.86 9.15
C TRP A 142 6.89 -8.55 9.18
N ARG A 143 7.28 -7.64 8.29
CA ARG A 143 6.58 -6.38 8.04
C ARG A 143 6.42 -6.13 6.56
N GLY A 144 5.21 -5.78 6.14
CA GLY A 144 4.89 -5.31 4.81
C GLY A 144 4.36 -3.89 4.84
N VAL A 145 4.81 -3.03 3.92
CA VAL A 145 4.42 -1.63 3.86
C VAL A 145 4.08 -1.25 2.44
N ALA A 146 2.98 -0.55 2.26
CA ALA A 146 2.60 0.10 1.00
C ALA A 146 2.31 1.57 1.26
N THR A 147 2.97 2.46 0.52
CA THR A 147 2.77 3.92 0.60
C THR A 147 2.37 4.45 -0.76
N GLY A 148 1.35 5.30 -0.81
CA GLY A 148 0.87 5.90 -2.06
C GLY A 148 0.01 7.13 -1.85
N ALA A 149 -0.10 7.94 -2.90
CA ALA A 149 -0.95 9.13 -2.88
C ALA A 149 -2.42 8.74 -2.78
N LEU A 150 -3.13 9.43 -1.90
CA LEU A 150 -4.58 9.34 -1.72
C LEU A 150 -5.21 10.58 -2.34
N GLU A 151 -5.63 10.48 -3.59
CA GLU A 151 -6.45 11.51 -4.22
C GLU A 151 -7.93 11.30 -3.84
N ASN A 152 -8.80 12.19 -4.33
CA ASN A 152 -10.25 12.06 -4.12
C ASN A 152 -10.74 10.73 -4.70
N MET A 153 -10.91 9.73 -3.85
CA MET A 153 -11.35 8.39 -4.21
C MET A 153 -12.77 8.13 -3.75
N THR A 154 -13.52 7.40 -4.54
CA THR A 154 -14.76 6.78 -4.08
C THR A 154 -14.44 5.57 -3.18
N PRO A 155 -15.41 5.08 -2.38
CA PRO A 155 -15.23 3.85 -1.60
C PRO A 155 -14.80 2.65 -2.47
N GLU A 156 -15.38 2.50 -3.66
CA GLU A 156 -15.08 1.40 -4.59
C GLU A 156 -13.64 1.50 -5.14
N GLU A 157 -13.17 2.71 -5.44
CA GLU A 157 -11.77 2.94 -5.85
C GLU A 157 -10.80 2.65 -4.70
N ALA A 158 -11.19 2.98 -3.47
CA ALA A 158 -10.41 2.68 -2.28
C ALA A 158 -10.27 1.17 -2.07
N GLU A 159 -11.36 0.40 -2.19
CA GLU A 159 -11.34 -1.06 -2.14
C GLU A 159 -10.34 -1.65 -3.15
N VAL A 160 -10.46 -1.27 -4.42
CA VAL A 160 -9.55 -1.76 -5.48
C VAL A 160 -8.09 -1.44 -5.17
N ARG A 161 -7.80 -0.26 -4.64
CA ARG A 161 -6.45 0.14 -4.27
C ARG A 161 -5.91 -0.64 -3.08
N ILE A 162 -6.75 -0.92 -2.08
CA ILE A 162 -6.39 -1.74 -0.91
C ILE A 162 -6.00 -3.14 -1.36
N TYR A 163 -6.84 -3.81 -2.14
CA TYR A 163 -6.55 -5.16 -2.65
C TYR A 163 -5.26 -5.18 -3.49
N ARG A 164 -5.03 -4.15 -4.30
CA ARG A 164 -3.78 -4.01 -5.08
C ARG A 164 -2.56 -3.81 -4.17
N ALA A 165 -2.64 -2.91 -3.20
CA ALA A 165 -1.55 -2.63 -2.27
C ALA A 165 -1.18 -3.87 -1.45
N VAL A 166 -2.16 -4.57 -0.89
CA VAL A 166 -1.95 -5.82 -0.14
C VAL A 166 -1.32 -6.88 -1.05
N ARG A 167 -1.84 -7.08 -2.27
CA ARG A 167 -1.23 -8.02 -3.22
C ARG A 167 0.24 -7.69 -3.48
N MET A 168 0.57 -6.42 -3.75
CA MET A 168 1.95 -5.99 -4.03
C MET A 168 2.88 -6.18 -2.83
N ILE A 169 2.39 -5.99 -1.60
CA ILE A 169 3.13 -6.31 -0.38
C ILE A 169 3.46 -7.80 -0.35
N PHE A 170 2.48 -8.65 -0.59
CA PHE A 170 2.66 -10.11 -0.54
C PHE A 170 3.39 -10.70 -1.75
N GLU A 171 3.46 -10.01 -2.89
CA GLU A 171 4.35 -10.41 -4.01
C GLU A 171 5.82 -10.43 -3.58
N LYS A 172 6.18 -9.67 -2.55
CA LYS A 172 7.52 -9.67 -1.94
C LYS A 172 7.63 -10.57 -0.69
N PHE A 173 6.55 -11.26 -0.31
CA PHE A 173 6.58 -12.23 0.76
C PHE A 173 7.51 -13.40 0.35
N PRO A 174 8.37 -13.90 1.25
CA PRO A 174 9.29 -14.97 0.89
C PRO A 174 8.56 -16.17 0.29
N GLN A 175 8.93 -16.50 -0.95
CA GLN A 175 8.35 -17.64 -1.66
C GLN A 175 9.04 -18.92 -1.22
N THR A 176 8.29 -19.97 -0.97
CA THR A 176 8.87 -21.31 -0.86
C THR A 176 9.49 -21.68 -2.22
N THR A 177 10.79 -21.60 -2.33
CA THR A 177 11.47 -22.47 -3.31
C THR A 177 11.25 -23.87 -2.78
N ILE A 178 10.26 -24.59 -3.31
CA ILE A 178 10.18 -26.03 -3.12
C ILE A 178 11.44 -26.58 -3.79
N PRO A 179 12.41 -27.15 -3.06
CA PRO A 179 13.56 -27.75 -3.70
C PRO A 179 13.06 -29.01 -4.41
N GLY A 180 12.93 -28.96 -5.72
CA GLY A 180 12.67 -30.13 -6.55
C GLY A 180 11.21 -30.33 -6.96
N ALA A 181 10.70 -29.44 -7.80
CA ALA A 181 9.62 -29.75 -8.74
C ALA A 181 10.18 -29.66 -10.16
#